data_b7ba937ff4b86370d3a03096dd75f8e0
#
_entry.id   b7ba937ff4b86370d3a03096dd75f8e0
#
_cell.length_a   1.000
_cell.length_b   1.000
_cell.length_c   1.000
_cell.angle_alpha   90.00
_cell.angle_beta   90.00
_cell.angle_gamma   90.00
#
_symmetry.space_group_name_H-M   'P 1'
#
loop_
_entity.id
_entity.type
_entity.pdbx_description
1 polymer ?
#
loop_
_entity_poly.entity_id
_entity_poly.type
_entity_poly.pdbx_seq_one_letter_code
_entity_poly.pdbx_strand_id
1 'polypeptide(L)'
;MPTFSAGTEGQTDRMDSEARGLLKVVYFKPLRDALTDMTHGYKSRLAQILGAHELFKTKKDAHGSITKHKLETDYEHLKREIENYFKVGGNGQSITDEINSFLKDHFLLNGDARKAEVKLTGGELTEILRLLDLIMEGNKSGLGTLNLLCIAAEMLLFNNQKKGLKLALVEELEAHLHPQYQLRLIEYISSQQKNGQFILSTHSITLASKIKIANLIVLKGKEALPMSSEYTLMRPADYKFLERFLDATKANLFFAKGLIMVEGDAENLLIPAIAQLIGKNLYQYGVSVVNVGSTAYKRYVSIFKRKDGKSFGMPIAVVSDLDVRALEYYDDNSKDRRTPKYWLKETLRPELENISRDVNYDAMVTIFGSKSAFEKEVKLHITENFRPVVETMNRMKVVLTDDKKTVLDEEMLAQIRKEKTKRLESDINADRIKIFLPQAWTLEYELAGSGLYRLLATAIKAAQKEEIDPEQEVTDDILKGIWNEVITDYPEGHTPTKEEAYKIFKPLNEGTVSKAITSQYLSGMLAGELPPTSVGTVDINEVKRIVETDEKLKYLVDAIKHVTE
;
A
#
# COMPACT_ATOMS: atom_id res chain seq x y z
N MET A 1 9.23 37.07 -20.51
CA MET A 1 9.90 35.76 -20.41
C MET A 1 10.27 35.56 -18.95
N PRO A 2 10.05 34.40 -18.35
CA PRO A 2 10.49 34.15 -16.99
C PRO A 2 12.02 34.25 -16.91
N THR A 3 12.52 34.97 -15.94
CA THR A 3 13.96 35.07 -15.64
C THR A 3 14.33 33.96 -14.66
N PHE A 4 15.32 33.14 -15.01
CA PHE A 4 15.87 32.12 -14.13
C PHE A 4 17.15 32.70 -13.49
N SER A 5 17.27 32.57 -12.18
CA SER A 5 18.46 32.95 -11.42
C SER A 5 18.96 31.76 -10.61
N ALA A 6 20.25 31.69 -10.39
CA ALA A 6 20.92 30.68 -9.57
C ALA A 6 21.97 31.37 -8.71
N GLY A 7 22.20 30.85 -7.51
CA GLY A 7 23.16 31.35 -6.53
C GLY A 7 22.74 31.03 -5.10
N THR A 8 23.58 31.35 -4.14
CA THR A 8 23.27 31.32 -2.73
C THR A 8 22.25 32.40 -2.37
N GLU A 9 21.47 32.18 -1.32
CA GLU A 9 20.46 33.12 -0.81
C GLU A 9 21.08 34.55 -0.68
N GLY A 10 20.52 35.51 -1.44
CA GLY A 10 20.99 36.88 -1.49
C GLY A 10 22.00 37.24 -2.60
N GLN A 11 22.54 36.27 -3.35
CA GLN A 11 23.35 36.46 -4.54
C GLN A 11 22.76 35.67 -5.72
N THR A 12 21.83 36.30 -6.44
CA THR A 12 21.17 35.65 -7.58
C THR A 12 21.70 36.22 -8.88
N ASP A 13 22.58 35.48 -9.55
CA ASP A 13 23.01 35.79 -10.90
C ASP A 13 22.01 35.21 -11.92
N ARG A 14 21.82 35.92 -13.02
CA ARG A 14 20.96 35.51 -14.11
C ARG A 14 21.58 34.29 -14.81
N MET A 15 20.86 33.20 -14.84
CA MET A 15 21.30 31.98 -15.50
C MET A 15 21.43 32.21 -17.01
N ASP A 16 22.58 31.93 -17.58
CA ASP A 16 22.83 32.03 -19.01
C ASP A 16 22.13 30.88 -19.79
N SER A 17 22.19 30.97 -21.12
CA SER A 17 21.54 29.98 -21.99
C SER A 17 22.26 28.62 -21.97
N GLU A 18 23.56 28.61 -21.70
CA GLU A 18 24.38 27.41 -21.65
C GLU A 18 24.13 26.66 -20.36
N ALA A 19 24.12 27.34 -19.22
CA ALA A 19 23.76 26.78 -17.92
C ALA A 19 22.34 26.22 -17.92
N ARG A 20 21.38 26.93 -18.54
CA ARG A 20 20.01 26.42 -18.73
C ARG A 20 19.95 25.19 -19.62
N GLY A 21 20.80 25.11 -20.64
CA GLY A 21 20.92 23.94 -21.51
C GLY A 21 21.44 22.69 -20.80
N LEU A 22 22.10 22.85 -19.64
CA LEU A 22 22.53 21.71 -18.79
C LEU A 22 21.43 21.17 -17.89
N LEU A 23 20.36 21.95 -17.63
CA LEU A 23 19.22 21.56 -16.84
C LEU A 23 18.13 21.02 -17.77
N LYS A 24 18.11 19.73 -17.98
CA LYS A 24 17.13 19.07 -18.85
C LYS A 24 16.08 18.37 -18.02
N VAL A 25 14.85 18.87 -18.07
CA VAL A 25 13.70 18.30 -17.40
C VAL A 25 12.77 17.71 -18.45
N VAL A 26 12.46 16.43 -18.31
CA VAL A 26 11.38 15.77 -19.06
C VAL A 26 10.17 15.71 -18.14
N TYR A 27 9.07 16.28 -18.59
CA TYR A 27 7.82 16.32 -17.82
C TYR A 27 6.73 15.49 -18.50
N PHE A 28 6.27 14.48 -17.79
CA PHE A 28 5.17 13.61 -18.17
C PHE A 28 3.91 14.09 -17.47
N LYS A 29 3.02 14.70 -18.23
CA LYS A 29 1.75 15.23 -17.69
C LYS A 29 0.83 14.12 -17.20
N PRO A 30 -0.05 14.39 -16.21
CA PRO A 30 -1.16 13.51 -15.90
C PRO A 30 -2.15 13.50 -17.10
N LEU A 31 -2.97 12.47 -17.22
CA LEU A 31 -3.96 12.35 -18.29
C LEU A 31 -3.37 12.68 -19.67
N ARG A 32 -2.32 11.97 -20.03
CA ARG A 32 -1.66 12.15 -21.33
C ARG A 32 -2.65 11.88 -22.43
N ASP A 33 -2.90 12.89 -23.24
CA ASP A 33 -3.57 12.69 -24.51
C ASP A 33 -2.56 12.08 -25.50
N ALA A 34 -2.27 10.78 -25.26
CA ALA A 34 -1.29 10.05 -26.06
C ALA A 34 -1.68 9.99 -27.54
N LEU A 35 -2.97 10.18 -27.86
CA LEU A 35 -3.45 10.31 -29.23
C LEU A 35 -2.94 11.62 -29.84
N THR A 36 -3.18 12.75 -29.19
CA THR A 36 -2.74 14.05 -29.72
C THR A 36 -1.22 14.27 -29.62
N ASP A 37 -0.59 13.74 -28.58
CA ASP A 37 0.87 13.89 -28.39
C ASP A 37 1.69 13.08 -29.41
N MET A 38 1.19 11.92 -29.87
CA MET A 38 1.88 11.04 -30.82
C MET A 38 1.40 11.16 -32.26
N THR A 39 0.37 11.97 -32.51
CA THR A 39 -0.13 12.25 -33.86
C THR A 39 0.56 13.50 -34.46
N HIS A 40 0.39 13.60 -35.80
CA HIS A 40 0.88 14.74 -36.58
C HIS A 40 0.35 16.09 -36.07
N GLY A 41 1.10 17.15 -36.27
CA GLY A 41 0.70 18.51 -35.98
C GLY A 41 1.79 19.40 -35.38
N TYR A 42 1.46 20.69 -35.28
CA TYR A 42 2.42 21.69 -34.77
C TYR A 42 2.93 21.40 -33.35
N LYS A 43 2.09 20.78 -32.53
CA LYS A 43 2.41 20.41 -31.13
C LYS A 43 2.86 18.95 -30.98
N SER A 44 3.05 18.22 -32.08
CA SER A 44 3.45 16.80 -32.03
C SER A 44 4.67 16.59 -31.12
N ARG A 45 4.48 15.79 -30.09
CA ARG A 45 5.56 15.41 -29.18
C ARG A 45 6.54 14.45 -29.86
N LEU A 46 6.02 13.59 -30.73
CA LEU A 46 6.85 12.71 -31.57
C LEU A 46 7.86 13.52 -32.39
N ALA A 47 7.42 14.60 -33.05
CA ALA A 47 8.32 15.44 -33.82
C ALA A 47 9.46 16.04 -32.96
N GLN A 48 9.17 16.41 -31.72
CA GLN A 48 10.18 16.91 -30.77
C GLN A 48 11.16 15.81 -30.37
N ILE A 49 10.67 14.59 -30.12
CA ILE A 49 11.49 13.42 -29.76
C ILE A 49 12.43 13.07 -30.91
N LEU A 50 11.88 12.96 -32.13
CA LEU A 50 12.65 12.65 -33.33
C LEU A 50 13.70 13.74 -33.62
N GLY A 51 13.30 15.01 -33.57
CA GLY A 51 14.22 16.14 -33.79
C GLY A 51 15.35 16.25 -32.77
N ALA A 52 15.17 15.74 -31.56
CA ALA A 52 16.22 15.64 -30.55
C ALA A 52 17.20 14.48 -30.77
N HIS A 53 16.83 13.48 -31.56
CA HIS A 53 17.65 12.31 -31.82
C HIS A 53 18.81 12.61 -32.77
N GLU A 54 19.98 12.01 -32.56
CA GLU A 54 21.22 12.23 -33.34
C GLU A 54 21.06 12.05 -34.87
N LEU A 55 20.16 11.14 -35.29
CA LEU A 55 19.89 10.87 -36.72
C LEU A 55 19.30 12.06 -37.44
N PHE A 56 18.54 12.92 -36.74
CA PHE A 56 17.83 14.07 -37.30
C PHE A 56 18.57 15.41 -37.04
N LYS A 57 19.76 15.34 -36.43
CA LYS A 57 20.60 16.56 -36.28
C LYS A 57 21.24 16.96 -37.60
N THR A 58 21.30 18.25 -37.82
CA THR A 58 21.96 18.87 -38.96
C THR A 58 23.43 18.42 -39.01
N LYS A 59 23.81 17.79 -40.10
CA LYS A 59 25.21 17.43 -40.36
C LYS A 59 25.88 18.50 -41.22
N LYS A 60 27.16 18.79 -40.96
CA LYS A 60 28.00 19.62 -41.81
C LYS A 60 28.92 18.72 -42.64
N ASP A 61 29.12 19.09 -43.90
CA ASP A 61 30.08 18.42 -44.75
C ASP A 61 31.54 18.84 -44.41
N ALA A 62 32.50 18.28 -45.14
CA ALA A 62 33.93 18.60 -44.96
C ALA A 62 34.28 20.09 -45.21
N HIS A 63 33.40 20.85 -45.86
CA HIS A 63 33.55 22.27 -46.18
C HIS A 63 32.72 23.17 -45.26
N GLY A 64 32.05 22.61 -44.21
CA GLY A 64 31.26 23.38 -43.25
C GLY A 64 29.83 23.71 -43.72
N SER A 65 29.43 23.29 -44.91
CA SER A 65 28.10 23.51 -45.45
C SER A 65 27.08 22.51 -44.83
N ILE A 66 25.87 22.99 -44.59
CA ILE A 66 24.78 22.17 -44.01
C ILE A 66 24.32 21.17 -45.07
N THR A 67 24.42 19.87 -44.76
CA THR A 67 23.92 18.81 -45.61
C THR A 67 22.45 18.59 -45.33
N LYS A 68 21.60 18.66 -46.36
CA LYS A 68 20.18 18.35 -46.25
C LYS A 68 19.99 16.91 -45.82
N HIS A 69 19.01 16.68 -44.93
CA HIS A 69 18.63 15.35 -44.56
C HIS A 69 17.94 14.64 -45.72
N LYS A 70 18.06 13.30 -45.80
CA LYS A 70 17.43 12.53 -46.89
C LYS A 70 15.91 12.81 -46.99
N LEU A 71 15.20 12.87 -45.88
CA LEU A 71 13.76 13.19 -45.88
C LEU A 71 13.46 14.56 -46.51
N GLU A 72 14.30 15.57 -46.34
CA GLU A 72 14.13 16.88 -46.99
C GLU A 72 14.29 16.78 -48.50
N THR A 73 15.26 15.97 -48.96
CA THR A 73 15.50 15.73 -50.38
C THR A 73 14.30 14.96 -51.01
N ASP A 74 13.82 13.95 -50.34
CA ASP A 74 12.69 13.13 -50.78
C ASP A 74 11.38 13.98 -50.81
N TYR A 75 11.19 14.87 -49.81
CA TYR A 75 10.05 15.80 -49.76
C TYR A 75 10.14 16.85 -50.88
N GLU A 76 11.30 17.37 -51.22
CA GLU A 76 11.49 18.28 -52.35
C GLU A 76 11.16 17.61 -53.68
N HIS A 77 11.44 16.32 -53.80
CA HIS A 77 11.02 15.56 -54.99
C HIS A 77 9.46 15.44 -55.07
N LEU A 78 8.84 15.04 -53.98
CA LEU A 78 7.37 14.94 -53.87
C LEU A 78 6.72 16.32 -54.14
N LYS A 79 7.29 17.39 -53.60
CA LYS A 79 6.81 18.77 -53.83
C LYS A 79 6.78 19.10 -55.32
N ARG A 80 7.89 18.80 -56.04
CA ARG A 80 7.97 19.02 -57.49
C ARG A 80 6.93 18.19 -58.25
N GLU A 81 6.68 16.96 -57.89
CA GLU A 81 5.69 16.11 -58.54
C GLU A 81 4.27 16.64 -58.31
N ILE A 82 3.91 17.07 -57.12
CA ILE A 82 2.60 17.67 -56.80
C ILE A 82 2.43 18.99 -57.54
N GLU A 83 3.43 19.87 -57.52
CA GLU A 83 3.36 21.14 -58.26
C GLU A 83 3.21 20.90 -59.76
N ASN A 84 3.90 19.91 -60.35
CA ASN A 84 3.75 19.55 -61.76
C ASN A 84 2.38 18.98 -62.09
N TYR A 85 1.73 18.31 -61.16
CA TYR A 85 0.36 17.79 -61.35
C TYR A 85 -0.64 18.93 -61.64
N PHE A 86 -0.43 20.11 -61.05
CA PHE A 86 -1.28 21.28 -61.23
C PHE A 86 -0.80 22.30 -62.29
N LYS A 87 0.39 22.08 -62.87
CA LYS A 87 0.91 22.92 -63.95
C LYS A 87 0.42 22.50 -65.33
N VAL A 88 0.77 23.31 -66.35
CA VAL A 88 0.47 23.05 -67.74
C VAL A 88 0.91 21.65 -68.18
N GLY A 89 -0.05 20.87 -68.65
CA GLY A 89 0.14 19.44 -69.02
C GLY A 89 -0.07 18.43 -67.89
N GLY A 90 -0.34 18.87 -66.66
CA GLY A 90 -0.67 18.00 -65.54
C GLY A 90 -2.16 17.71 -65.41
N ASN A 91 -2.52 16.58 -64.78
CA ASN A 91 -3.93 16.15 -64.67
C ASN A 91 -4.80 17.11 -63.83
N GLY A 92 -4.21 17.89 -62.94
CA GLY A 92 -4.89 18.89 -62.11
C GLY A 92 -4.95 20.29 -62.74
N GLN A 93 -4.41 20.47 -63.92
CA GLN A 93 -4.37 21.76 -64.62
C GLN A 93 -5.76 22.39 -64.79
N SER A 94 -6.79 21.59 -65.13
CA SER A 94 -8.16 22.07 -65.30
C SER A 94 -8.66 22.84 -64.08
N ILE A 95 -8.38 22.36 -62.87
CA ILE A 95 -8.82 23.03 -61.63
C ILE A 95 -8.11 24.38 -61.48
N THR A 96 -6.83 24.44 -61.77
CA THR A 96 -6.02 25.66 -61.67
C THR A 96 -6.50 26.68 -62.74
N ASP A 97 -6.82 26.21 -63.93
CA ASP A 97 -7.36 27.04 -65.02
C ASP A 97 -8.77 27.57 -64.71
N GLU A 98 -9.65 26.75 -64.13
CA GLU A 98 -10.98 27.19 -63.68
C GLU A 98 -10.86 28.28 -62.61
N ILE A 99 -9.98 28.10 -61.59
CA ILE A 99 -9.74 29.12 -60.56
C ILE A 99 -9.24 30.42 -61.21
N ASN A 100 -8.27 30.32 -62.12
CA ASN A 100 -7.69 31.47 -62.79
C ASN A 100 -8.70 32.19 -63.72
N SER A 101 -9.55 31.41 -64.41
CA SER A 101 -10.65 32.01 -65.21
C SER A 101 -11.64 32.74 -64.30
N PHE A 102 -12.09 32.12 -63.25
CA PHE A 102 -13.01 32.73 -62.29
C PHE A 102 -12.44 34.01 -61.64
N LEU A 103 -11.15 34.00 -61.27
CA LEU A 103 -10.45 35.19 -60.78
C LEU A 103 -10.41 36.30 -61.79
N LYS A 104 -10.08 35.98 -63.06
CA LYS A 104 -10.01 36.95 -64.17
C LYS A 104 -11.39 37.54 -64.50
N ASP A 105 -12.42 36.71 -64.54
CA ASP A 105 -13.77 37.13 -64.99
C ASP A 105 -14.50 37.94 -63.91
N HIS A 106 -14.18 37.75 -62.62
CA HIS A 106 -14.96 38.32 -61.53
C HIS A 106 -14.24 39.25 -60.59
N PHE A 107 -12.88 39.11 -60.44
CA PHE A 107 -12.14 39.81 -59.37
C PHE A 107 -10.91 40.61 -59.84
N LEU A 108 -10.32 40.27 -60.99
CA LEU A 108 -9.14 40.97 -61.46
C LEU A 108 -9.52 42.11 -62.37
N LEU A 109 -8.79 43.23 -62.28
CA LEU A 109 -8.98 44.36 -63.17
C LEU A 109 -8.35 44.12 -64.56
N ASN A 110 -8.90 44.75 -65.60
CA ASN A 110 -8.36 44.65 -66.95
C ASN A 110 -6.87 45.00 -66.98
N GLY A 111 -6.04 44.06 -67.44
CA GLY A 111 -4.56 44.22 -67.49
C GLY A 111 -3.84 43.60 -66.31
N ASP A 112 -4.51 43.04 -65.31
CA ASP A 112 -3.87 42.32 -64.21
C ASP A 112 -3.43 40.93 -64.67
N ALA A 113 -2.16 40.65 -64.63
CA ALA A 113 -1.53 39.40 -65.08
C ALA A 113 -1.33 38.36 -63.97
N ARG A 114 -1.78 38.61 -62.76
CA ARG A 114 -1.63 37.69 -61.63
C ARG A 114 -2.41 36.40 -61.88
N LYS A 115 -1.79 35.27 -61.53
CA LYS A 115 -2.37 33.92 -61.61
C LYS A 115 -2.22 33.21 -60.29
N ALA A 116 -3.24 32.44 -59.94
CA ALA A 116 -3.17 31.51 -58.84
C ALA A 116 -2.34 30.28 -59.24
N GLU A 117 -1.50 29.86 -58.36
CA GLU A 117 -0.70 28.63 -58.50
C GLU A 117 -0.92 27.76 -57.25
N VAL A 118 -1.03 26.46 -57.45
CA VAL A 118 -1.04 25.50 -56.35
C VAL A 118 0.42 25.12 -56.02
N LYS A 119 0.82 25.37 -54.79
CA LYS A 119 2.17 25.05 -54.30
C LYS A 119 2.09 24.26 -53.01
N LEU A 120 2.92 23.21 -52.89
CA LEU A 120 3.11 22.55 -51.61
C LEU A 120 4.08 23.39 -50.78
N THR A 121 3.64 23.82 -49.60
CA THR A 121 4.46 24.63 -48.67
C THR A 121 5.22 23.71 -47.69
N GLY A 122 6.25 24.26 -47.10
CA GLY A 122 7.10 23.54 -46.16
C GLY A 122 8.21 22.75 -46.84
N GLY A 123 8.86 21.87 -46.09
CA GLY A 123 9.97 21.00 -46.56
C GLY A 123 11.21 21.05 -45.69
N GLU A 124 11.20 21.85 -44.62
CA GLU A 124 12.21 21.75 -43.59
C GLU A 124 12.02 20.48 -42.77
N LEU A 125 13.13 19.88 -42.32
CA LEU A 125 13.09 18.63 -41.55
C LEU A 125 12.11 18.67 -40.38
N THR A 126 12.04 19.77 -39.64
CA THR A 126 11.14 19.98 -38.52
C THR A 126 9.66 19.92 -38.93
N GLU A 127 9.31 20.40 -40.13
CA GLU A 127 7.96 20.36 -40.67
C GLU A 127 7.59 18.94 -41.12
N ILE A 128 8.53 18.25 -41.76
CA ILE A 128 8.36 16.85 -42.17
C ILE A 128 8.13 15.95 -40.96
N LEU A 129 8.92 16.12 -39.89
CA LEU A 129 8.75 15.34 -38.65
C LEU A 129 7.38 15.57 -37.98
N ARG A 130 6.77 16.76 -38.18
CA ARG A 130 5.41 17.07 -37.68
C ARG A 130 4.29 16.38 -38.45
N LEU A 131 4.58 15.82 -39.61
CA LEU A 131 3.62 15.04 -40.38
C LEU A 131 3.60 13.55 -40.03
N LEU A 132 4.49 13.11 -39.11
CA LEU A 132 4.62 11.72 -38.74
C LEU A 132 3.73 11.36 -37.56
N ASP A 133 3.09 10.20 -37.64
CA ASP A 133 2.36 9.54 -36.57
C ASP A 133 3.15 8.33 -36.06
N LEU A 134 3.14 8.11 -34.75
CA LEU A 134 3.64 6.88 -34.15
C LEU A 134 2.46 6.00 -33.75
N ILE A 135 2.30 4.89 -34.44
CA ILE A 135 1.20 3.93 -34.24
C ILE A 135 1.73 2.55 -33.88
N MET A 136 0.96 1.82 -33.08
CA MET A 136 1.22 0.40 -32.84
C MET A 136 0.62 -0.42 -33.98
N GLU A 137 1.33 -1.46 -34.41
CA GLU A 137 0.85 -2.42 -35.40
C GLU A 137 -0.33 -3.23 -34.81
N GLY A 138 -1.45 -3.28 -35.52
CA GLY A 138 -2.69 -3.92 -35.05
C GLY A 138 -3.80 -2.93 -34.72
N ASN A 139 -5.00 -3.20 -35.22
CA ASN A 139 -6.15 -2.28 -35.17
C ASN A 139 -6.55 -1.85 -33.75
N LYS A 140 -6.72 -0.54 -33.55
CA LYS A 140 -7.30 0.14 -32.39
C LYS A 140 -6.62 -0.17 -31.06
N SER A 141 -5.42 0.37 -30.88
CA SER A 141 -4.75 0.39 -29.57
C SER A 141 -5.59 1.13 -28.55
N GLY A 142 -5.92 0.47 -27.43
CA GLY A 142 -6.54 1.12 -26.28
C GLY A 142 -5.64 2.22 -25.69
N LEU A 143 -6.23 3.14 -24.91
CA LEU A 143 -5.51 4.27 -24.27
C LEU A 143 -4.27 3.81 -23.48
N GLY A 144 -4.33 2.66 -22.81
CA GLY A 144 -3.18 2.12 -22.07
C GLY A 144 -1.99 1.78 -22.95
N THR A 145 -2.21 1.20 -24.14
CA THR A 145 -1.15 0.87 -25.09
C THR A 145 -0.50 2.13 -25.67
N LEU A 146 -1.32 3.12 -26.01
CA LEU A 146 -0.83 4.42 -26.49
C LEU A 146 -0.03 5.16 -25.41
N ASN A 147 -0.46 5.07 -24.15
CA ASN A 147 0.28 5.65 -23.03
C ASN A 147 1.65 4.97 -22.82
N LEU A 148 1.72 3.65 -22.95
CA LEU A 148 3.01 2.92 -22.92
C LEU A 148 3.93 3.36 -24.06
N LEU A 149 3.39 3.55 -25.25
CA LEU A 149 4.15 4.03 -26.41
C LEU A 149 4.71 5.44 -26.17
N CYS A 150 3.89 6.34 -25.62
CA CYS A 150 4.31 7.67 -25.22
C CYS A 150 5.44 7.65 -24.20
N ILE A 151 5.28 6.84 -23.13
CA ILE A 151 6.29 6.69 -22.08
C ILE A 151 7.60 6.11 -22.68
N ALA A 152 7.52 5.11 -23.54
CA ALA A 152 8.69 4.51 -24.17
C ALA A 152 9.46 5.52 -25.03
N ALA A 153 8.75 6.34 -25.81
CA ALA A 153 9.34 7.37 -26.65
C ALA A 153 10.03 8.47 -25.81
N GLU A 154 9.39 8.91 -24.73
CA GLU A 154 9.98 9.88 -23.79
C GLU A 154 11.19 9.32 -23.05
N MET A 155 11.14 8.05 -22.62
CA MET A 155 12.28 7.39 -21.98
C MET A 155 13.47 7.24 -22.95
N LEU A 156 13.20 6.99 -24.23
CA LEU A 156 14.23 6.98 -25.27
C LEU A 156 14.93 8.34 -25.35
N LEU A 157 14.15 9.44 -25.37
CA LEU A 157 14.68 10.79 -25.37
C LEU A 157 15.52 11.05 -24.10
N PHE A 158 15.00 10.69 -22.93
CA PHE A 158 15.69 10.84 -21.65
C PHE A 158 17.03 10.10 -21.63
N ASN A 159 17.08 8.87 -22.13
CA ASN A 159 18.30 8.06 -22.16
C ASN A 159 19.36 8.60 -23.14
N ASN A 160 18.92 9.11 -24.29
CA ASN A 160 19.81 9.63 -25.32
C ASN A 160 20.46 10.98 -24.99
N GLN A 161 20.07 11.62 -23.90
CA GLN A 161 20.73 12.85 -23.44
C GLN A 161 22.12 12.54 -22.87
N LYS A 162 23.18 13.02 -23.55
CA LYS A 162 24.56 12.70 -23.18
C LYS A 162 25.20 13.71 -22.21
N LYS A 163 24.64 14.90 -22.05
CA LYS A 163 25.24 16.00 -21.23
C LYS A 163 24.17 16.66 -20.33
N GLY A 164 24.59 17.09 -19.15
CA GLY A 164 23.77 17.87 -18.22
C GLY A 164 23.06 17.01 -17.17
N LEU A 165 22.37 17.67 -16.23
CA LEU A 165 21.53 17.06 -15.22
C LEU A 165 20.25 16.53 -15.88
N LYS A 166 19.97 15.26 -15.67
CA LYS A 166 18.77 14.62 -16.19
C LYS A 166 17.73 14.46 -15.09
N LEU A 167 16.59 15.13 -15.23
CA LEU A 167 15.47 15.04 -14.33
C LEU A 167 14.21 14.65 -15.11
N ALA A 168 13.53 13.60 -14.68
CA ALA A 168 12.21 13.24 -15.15
C ALA A 168 11.18 13.50 -14.04
N LEU A 169 10.19 14.32 -14.35
CA LEU A 169 9.00 14.54 -13.53
C LEU A 169 7.85 13.76 -14.15
N VAL A 170 7.27 12.82 -13.41
CA VAL A 170 6.20 11.94 -13.92
C VAL A 170 5.01 12.04 -13.01
N GLU A 171 3.92 12.59 -13.50
CA GLU A 171 2.66 12.63 -12.76
C GLU A 171 1.77 11.45 -13.16
N GLU A 172 1.10 10.87 -12.14
CA GLU A 172 0.14 9.78 -12.30
C GLU A 172 0.64 8.68 -13.25
N LEU A 173 1.78 8.08 -12.88
CA LEU A 173 2.44 7.06 -13.72
C LEU A 173 1.50 5.91 -14.11
N GLU A 174 0.54 5.61 -13.22
CA GLU A 174 -0.46 4.56 -13.36
C GLU A 174 -1.59 4.87 -14.35
N ALA A 175 -1.74 6.13 -14.80
CA ALA A 175 -2.87 6.54 -15.63
C ALA A 175 -3.06 5.63 -16.86
N HIS A 176 -4.23 5.01 -16.96
CA HIS A 176 -4.63 4.07 -18.02
C HIS A 176 -3.76 2.81 -18.17
N LEU A 177 -2.86 2.52 -17.19
CA LEU A 177 -2.02 1.32 -17.24
C LEU A 177 -2.59 0.18 -16.41
N HIS A 178 -2.64 -1.00 -17.01
CA HIS A 178 -2.93 -2.23 -16.26
C HIS A 178 -1.87 -2.44 -15.15
N PRO A 179 -2.23 -2.94 -13.95
CA PRO A 179 -1.29 -3.10 -12.83
C PRO A 179 0.02 -3.82 -13.18
N GLN A 180 -0.01 -4.82 -14.05
CA GLN A 180 1.20 -5.53 -14.48
C GLN A 180 2.17 -4.64 -15.27
N TYR A 181 1.65 -3.72 -16.08
CA TYR A 181 2.48 -2.75 -16.80
C TYR A 181 3.04 -1.69 -15.84
N GLN A 182 2.28 -1.29 -14.81
CA GLN A 182 2.78 -0.41 -13.75
C GLN A 182 4.01 -1.03 -13.06
N LEU A 183 3.95 -2.33 -12.72
CA LEU A 183 5.06 -3.05 -12.07
C LEU A 183 6.31 -3.10 -12.98
N ARG A 184 6.15 -3.42 -14.25
CA ARG A 184 7.26 -3.46 -15.20
C ARG A 184 7.89 -2.08 -15.42
N LEU A 185 7.06 -1.05 -15.45
CA LEU A 185 7.52 0.32 -15.66
C LEU A 185 8.32 0.83 -14.46
N ILE A 186 7.85 0.60 -13.22
CA ILE A 186 8.59 1.00 -12.02
C ILE A 186 9.91 0.21 -11.86
N GLU A 187 9.94 -1.04 -12.25
CA GLU A 187 11.16 -1.84 -12.29
C GLU A 187 12.17 -1.26 -13.28
N TYR A 188 11.71 -0.91 -14.50
CA TYR A 188 12.54 -0.25 -15.49
C TYR A 188 13.08 1.10 -14.96
N ILE A 189 12.22 1.97 -14.44
CA ILE A 189 12.63 3.27 -13.88
C ILE A 189 13.66 3.08 -12.75
N SER A 190 13.44 2.11 -11.87
CA SER A 190 14.36 1.79 -10.78
C SER A 190 15.73 1.34 -11.29
N SER A 191 15.80 0.67 -12.44
CA SER A 191 17.06 0.28 -13.08
C SER A 191 17.82 1.48 -13.69
N GLN A 192 17.11 2.57 -14.01
CA GLN A 192 17.69 3.76 -14.65
C GLN A 192 18.26 4.80 -13.66
N GLN A 193 18.27 4.55 -12.36
CA GLN A 193 18.72 5.50 -11.34
C GLN A 193 20.14 6.06 -11.56
N LYS A 194 21.01 5.31 -12.22
CA LYS A 194 22.36 5.76 -12.60
C LYS A 194 22.36 6.77 -13.74
N ASN A 195 21.28 6.83 -14.51
CA ASN A 195 21.18 7.65 -15.72
C ASN A 195 20.52 9.01 -15.47
N GLY A 196 19.86 9.22 -14.31
CA GLY A 196 19.18 10.46 -13.97
C GLY A 196 18.31 10.34 -12.73
N GLN A 197 17.73 11.46 -12.33
CA GLN A 197 16.78 11.54 -11.22
C GLN A 197 15.34 11.46 -11.74
N PHE A 198 14.52 10.67 -11.05
CA PHE A 198 13.09 10.53 -11.31
C PHE A 198 12.30 11.00 -10.10
N ILE A 199 11.34 11.89 -10.31
CA ILE A 199 10.35 12.29 -9.32
C ILE A 199 9.00 11.88 -9.86
N LEU A 200 8.30 11.01 -9.13
CA LEU A 200 7.05 10.40 -9.54
C LEU A 200 5.95 10.80 -8.56
N SER A 201 4.77 11.16 -9.05
CA SER A 201 3.57 11.20 -8.23
C SER A 201 2.67 10.02 -8.59
N THR A 202 2.02 9.44 -7.57
CA THR A 202 1.13 8.28 -7.75
C THR A 202 0.08 8.20 -6.67
N HIS A 203 -1.10 7.69 -7.04
CA HIS A 203 -2.16 7.23 -6.13
C HIS A 203 -2.29 5.71 -6.15
N SER A 204 -1.40 5.01 -6.84
CA SER A 204 -1.43 3.55 -6.98
C SER A 204 -0.79 2.85 -5.78
N ILE A 205 -1.58 2.06 -5.07
CA ILE A 205 -1.09 1.15 -4.01
C ILE A 205 -0.11 0.12 -4.58
N THR A 206 -0.31 -0.30 -5.83
CA THR A 206 0.56 -1.24 -6.54
C THR A 206 1.96 -0.66 -6.73
N LEU A 207 2.06 0.60 -7.16
CA LEU A 207 3.35 1.28 -7.31
C LEU A 207 4.00 1.54 -5.96
N ALA A 208 3.25 2.06 -4.98
CA ALA A 208 3.75 2.33 -3.63
C ALA A 208 4.36 1.08 -2.97
N SER A 209 3.79 -0.12 -3.23
CA SER A 209 4.29 -1.39 -2.69
C SER A 209 5.64 -1.84 -3.27
N LYS A 210 6.08 -1.29 -4.40
CA LYS A 210 7.32 -1.69 -5.11
C LYS A 210 8.45 -0.68 -5.00
N ILE A 211 8.12 0.54 -4.57
CA ILE A 211 9.13 1.57 -4.34
C ILE A 211 9.76 1.34 -2.98
N LYS A 212 11.09 1.50 -2.90
CA LYS A 212 11.78 1.47 -1.60
C LYS A 212 11.19 2.54 -0.68
N ILE A 213 10.83 2.15 0.54
CA ILE A 213 10.19 3.06 1.50
C ILE A 213 11.02 4.32 1.71
N ALA A 214 12.34 4.20 1.77
CA ALA A 214 13.24 5.34 1.94
C ALA A 214 13.14 6.39 0.82
N ASN A 215 12.63 6.03 -0.35
CA ASN A 215 12.42 6.92 -1.50
C ASN A 215 11.01 7.51 -1.55
N LEU A 216 10.11 7.11 -0.66
CA LEU A 216 8.75 7.64 -0.61
C LEU A 216 8.74 9.00 0.09
N ILE A 217 7.91 9.90 -0.42
CA ILE A 217 7.50 11.13 0.25
C ILE A 217 5.99 11.11 0.28
N VAL A 218 5.40 10.91 1.46
CA VAL A 218 3.94 10.90 1.63
C VAL A 218 3.48 12.36 1.74
N LEU A 219 2.56 12.76 0.87
CA LEU A 219 1.91 14.06 0.93
C LEU A 219 0.58 13.92 1.66
N LYS A 220 0.44 14.56 2.81
CA LYS A 220 -0.79 14.50 3.60
C LYS A 220 -1.16 15.86 4.17
N GLY A 221 -2.36 16.32 3.85
CA GLY A 221 -2.77 17.68 4.17
C GLY A 221 -1.86 18.69 3.46
N LYS A 222 -1.16 19.51 4.24
CA LYS A 222 -0.18 20.49 3.74
C LYS A 222 1.28 20.09 3.99
N GLU A 223 1.49 18.86 4.48
CA GLU A 223 2.80 18.36 4.87
C GLU A 223 3.38 17.40 3.85
N ALA A 224 4.68 17.52 3.62
CA ALA A 224 5.49 16.53 2.93
C ALA A 224 6.27 15.72 3.99
N LEU A 225 6.09 14.41 3.97
CA LEU A 225 6.60 13.46 4.96
C LEU A 225 7.58 12.48 4.28
N PRO A 226 8.86 12.85 4.14
CA PRO A 226 9.87 11.94 3.60
C PRO A 226 10.04 10.72 4.51
N MET A 227 10.21 9.55 3.90
CA MET A 227 10.28 8.26 4.59
C MET A 227 11.71 7.74 4.76
N SER A 228 12.72 8.55 4.45
CA SER A 228 14.12 8.18 4.66
C SER A 228 14.48 8.12 6.15
N SER A 229 15.60 7.46 6.46
CA SER A 229 16.09 7.26 7.83
C SER A 229 16.45 8.57 8.56
N GLU A 230 16.59 9.67 7.85
CA GLU A 230 16.79 11.01 8.44
C GLU A 230 15.56 11.50 9.18
N TYR A 231 14.35 11.13 8.70
CA TYR A 231 13.08 11.68 9.17
C TYR A 231 12.26 10.69 10.01
N THR A 232 12.47 9.38 9.86
CA THR A 232 11.71 8.33 10.54
C THR A 232 12.49 7.69 11.67
N LEU A 233 11.78 7.05 12.62
CA LEU A 233 12.38 6.24 13.68
C LEU A 233 12.63 4.78 13.23
N MET A 234 12.41 4.45 11.95
CA MET A 234 12.71 3.13 11.41
C MET A 234 14.19 2.80 11.48
N ARG A 235 14.51 1.59 11.91
CA ARG A 235 15.87 1.03 11.91
C ARG A 235 16.20 0.43 10.53
N PRO A 236 17.48 0.22 10.18
CA PRO A 236 17.85 -0.43 8.92
C PRO A 236 17.21 -1.80 8.70
N ALA A 237 17.00 -2.57 9.78
CA ALA A 237 16.32 -3.86 9.73
C ALA A 237 14.81 -3.73 9.40
N ASP A 238 14.17 -2.64 9.83
CA ASP A 238 12.76 -2.38 9.55
C ASP A 238 12.55 -2.06 8.06
N TYR A 239 13.43 -1.25 7.44
CA TYR A 239 13.41 -1.03 5.99
C TYR A 239 13.52 -2.32 5.20
N LYS A 240 14.54 -3.17 5.53
CA LYS A 240 14.74 -4.46 4.85
C LYS A 240 13.55 -5.41 5.00
N PHE A 241 12.92 -5.41 6.17
CA PHE A 241 11.73 -6.20 6.41
C PHE A 241 10.55 -5.69 5.59
N LEU A 242 10.24 -4.40 5.70
CA LEU A 242 9.09 -3.79 5.04
C LEU A 242 9.20 -3.84 3.51
N GLU A 243 10.39 -3.69 2.93
CA GLU A 243 10.62 -3.86 1.49
C GLU A 243 10.24 -5.25 0.97
N ARG A 244 10.21 -6.27 1.84
CA ARG A 244 9.82 -7.64 1.46
C ARG A 244 8.36 -7.95 1.74
N PHE A 245 7.81 -7.37 2.81
CA PHE A 245 6.49 -7.72 3.33
C PHE A 245 5.40 -6.68 3.03
N LEU A 246 5.78 -5.49 2.55
CA LEU A 246 4.83 -4.47 2.12
C LEU A 246 4.35 -4.81 0.70
N ASP A 247 3.26 -5.52 0.61
CA ASP A 247 2.55 -5.81 -0.63
C ASP A 247 1.48 -4.74 -0.94
N ALA A 248 0.77 -4.91 -2.05
CA ALA A 248 -0.25 -3.96 -2.47
C ALA A 248 -1.40 -3.83 -1.45
N THR A 249 -1.75 -4.90 -0.73
CA THR A 249 -2.81 -4.86 0.29
C THR A 249 -2.38 -4.03 1.49
N LYS A 250 -1.14 -4.19 1.93
CA LYS A 250 -0.57 -3.44 3.06
C LYS A 250 -0.16 -2.01 2.69
N ALA A 251 0.21 -1.75 1.43
CA ALA A 251 0.56 -0.40 0.97
C ALA A 251 -0.61 0.60 1.08
N ASN A 252 -1.84 0.10 1.24
CA ASN A 252 -3.01 0.94 1.52
C ASN A 252 -2.85 1.80 2.79
N LEU A 253 -1.96 1.41 3.72
CA LEU A 253 -1.61 2.18 4.92
C LEU A 253 -1.15 3.62 4.62
N PHE A 254 -0.57 3.90 3.44
CA PHE A 254 -0.15 5.25 3.06
C PHE A 254 -1.31 6.14 2.61
N PHE A 255 -2.42 5.56 2.17
CA PHE A 255 -3.54 6.27 1.54
C PHE A 255 -4.75 6.44 2.47
N ALA A 256 -4.84 5.67 3.55
CA ALA A 256 -5.95 5.70 4.49
C ALA A 256 -6.02 7.03 5.28
N LYS A 257 -7.24 7.41 5.69
CA LYS A 257 -7.47 8.53 6.63
C LYS A 257 -7.33 8.11 8.09
N GLY A 258 -7.60 6.85 8.39
CA GLY A 258 -7.38 6.17 9.66
C GLY A 258 -6.95 4.73 9.41
N LEU A 259 -6.28 4.09 10.37
CA LEU A 259 -5.69 2.77 10.17
C LEU A 259 -5.97 1.87 11.38
N ILE A 260 -6.42 0.66 11.12
CA ILE A 260 -6.47 -0.42 12.10
C ILE A 260 -5.49 -1.50 11.64
N MET A 261 -4.44 -1.74 12.41
CA MET A 261 -3.49 -2.83 12.18
C MET A 261 -3.91 -4.03 13.01
N VAL A 262 -3.97 -5.20 12.39
CA VAL A 262 -4.39 -6.47 13.03
C VAL A 262 -3.37 -7.58 12.77
N GLU A 263 -3.35 -8.59 13.64
CA GLU A 263 -2.39 -9.69 13.54
C GLU A 263 -2.82 -10.79 12.58
N GLY A 264 -4.14 -10.99 12.40
CA GLY A 264 -4.66 -12.12 11.67
C GLY A 264 -5.92 -11.85 10.84
N ASP A 265 -6.41 -12.91 10.22
CA ASP A 265 -7.59 -12.86 9.36
C ASP A 265 -8.88 -12.77 10.18
N ALA A 266 -8.88 -13.27 11.42
CA ALA A 266 -10.04 -13.19 12.30
C ALA A 266 -10.43 -11.74 12.59
N GLU A 267 -9.48 -10.93 13.04
CA GLU A 267 -9.69 -9.50 13.28
C GLU A 267 -10.01 -8.77 11.98
N ASN A 268 -9.35 -9.12 10.89
CA ASN A 268 -9.56 -8.50 9.58
C ASN A 268 -11.00 -8.68 9.07
N LEU A 269 -11.67 -9.79 9.42
CA LEU A 269 -13.07 -10.06 9.10
C LEU A 269 -14.04 -9.47 10.13
N LEU A 270 -13.74 -9.61 11.42
CA LEU A 270 -14.66 -9.27 12.49
C LEU A 270 -14.73 -7.76 12.76
N ILE A 271 -13.60 -7.03 12.68
CA ILE A 271 -13.58 -5.59 12.97
C ILE A 271 -14.49 -4.78 12.03
N PRO A 272 -14.49 -5.00 10.69
CA PRO A 272 -15.44 -4.32 9.81
C PRO A 272 -16.91 -4.63 10.14
N ALA A 273 -17.24 -5.90 10.47
CA ALA A 273 -18.59 -6.31 10.83
C ALA A 273 -19.04 -5.65 12.15
N ILE A 274 -18.17 -5.64 13.16
CA ILE A 274 -18.41 -4.96 14.44
C ILE A 274 -18.59 -3.45 14.21
N ALA A 275 -17.74 -2.84 13.40
CA ALA A 275 -17.81 -1.42 13.10
C ALA A 275 -19.14 -1.05 12.41
N GLN A 276 -19.57 -1.87 11.45
CA GLN A 276 -20.86 -1.68 10.78
C GLN A 276 -22.02 -1.82 11.78
N LEU A 277 -21.99 -2.84 12.64
CA LEU A 277 -23.00 -3.11 13.65
C LEU A 277 -23.19 -1.94 14.62
N ILE A 278 -22.09 -1.31 15.07
CA ILE A 278 -22.15 -0.13 15.96
C ILE A 278 -22.37 1.21 15.22
N GLY A 279 -22.64 1.16 13.90
CA GLY A 279 -22.92 2.34 13.08
C GLY A 279 -21.68 3.16 12.69
N LYS A 280 -20.50 2.56 12.74
CA LYS A 280 -19.21 3.19 12.38
C LYS A 280 -18.61 2.53 11.14
N ASN A 281 -19.33 2.55 10.00
CA ASN A 281 -18.86 1.95 8.76
C ASN A 281 -17.49 2.53 8.35
N LEU A 282 -16.44 1.71 8.39
CA LEU A 282 -15.04 2.13 8.20
C LEU A 282 -14.79 2.80 6.84
N TYR A 283 -15.50 2.39 5.78
CA TYR A 283 -15.38 3.00 4.45
C TYR A 283 -15.82 4.47 4.44
N GLN A 284 -16.87 4.81 5.20
CA GLN A 284 -17.35 6.19 5.30
C GLN A 284 -16.32 7.12 5.96
N TYR A 285 -15.49 6.58 6.85
CA TYR A 285 -14.43 7.31 7.53
C TYR A 285 -13.08 7.25 6.79
N GLY A 286 -12.99 6.48 5.69
CA GLY A 286 -11.74 6.26 4.98
C GLY A 286 -10.70 5.48 5.79
N VAL A 287 -11.18 4.62 6.70
CA VAL A 287 -10.35 3.76 7.54
C VAL A 287 -10.05 2.45 6.81
N SER A 288 -8.78 2.06 6.83
CA SER A 288 -8.33 0.77 6.30
C SER A 288 -7.96 -0.18 7.44
N VAL A 289 -8.42 -1.43 7.35
CA VAL A 289 -7.90 -2.52 8.18
C VAL A 289 -6.75 -3.18 7.43
N VAL A 290 -5.61 -3.34 8.08
CA VAL A 290 -4.40 -3.93 7.49
C VAL A 290 -3.92 -5.09 8.33
N ASN A 291 -4.05 -6.30 7.79
CA ASN A 291 -3.49 -7.50 8.39
C ASN A 291 -1.97 -7.53 8.17
N VAL A 292 -1.21 -7.45 9.26
CA VAL A 292 0.27 -7.47 9.23
C VAL A 292 0.83 -8.90 9.30
N GLY A 293 -0.02 -9.90 9.53
CA GLY A 293 0.32 -11.33 9.48
C GLY A 293 1.13 -11.86 10.66
N SER A 294 1.31 -11.09 11.73
CA SER A 294 2.02 -11.50 12.95
C SER A 294 2.14 -10.34 13.94
N THR A 295 2.87 -10.57 15.04
CA THR A 295 3.31 -9.51 15.98
C THR A 295 4.27 -8.46 15.35
N ALA A 296 4.44 -8.47 14.03
CA ALA A 296 5.33 -7.53 13.32
C ALA A 296 4.77 -6.09 13.24
N TYR A 297 3.60 -5.82 13.81
CA TYR A 297 2.96 -4.49 13.82
C TYR A 297 3.91 -3.37 14.31
N LYS A 298 4.85 -3.65 15.21
CA LYS A 298 5.86 -2.67 15.64
C LYS A 298 6.67 -2.08 14.48
N ARG A 299 7.03 -2.90 13.51
CA ARG A 299 7.77 -2.46 12.32
C ARG A 299 6.91 -1.58 11.41
N TYR A 300 5.62 -1.92 11.27
CA TYR A 300 4.66 -1.10 10.52
C TYR A 300 4.36 0.22 11.26
N VAL A 301 4.21 0.18 12.57
CA VAL A 301 4.02 1.39 13.39
C VAL A 301 5.21 2.35 13.28
N SER A 302 6.44 1.82 13.18
CA SER A 302 7.64 2.64 13.05
C SER A 302 7.66 3.52 11.79
N ILE A 303 6.88 3.16 10.75
CA ILE A 303 6.66 3.98 9.55
C ILE A 303 6.13 5.37 9.93
N PHE A 304 5.23 5.42 10.91
CA PHE A 304 4.50 6.61 11.32
C PHE A 304 5.19 7.39 12.45
N LYS A 305 6.23 6.81 13.07
CA LYS A 305 7.03 7.48 14.11
C LYS A 305 8.17 8.28 13.49
N ARG A 306 8.22 9.58 13.78
CA ARG A 306 9.12 10.52 13.11
C ARG A 306 10.11 11.18 14.07
N LYS A 307 11.27 11.58 13.53
CA LYS A 307 12.32 12.33 14.25
C LYS A 307 12.16 13.85 14.14
N ASP A 308 11.49 14.30 13.07
CA ASP A 308 11.38 15.72 12.70
C ASP A 308 10.22 16.45 13.37
N GLY A 309 9.53 15.80 14.32
CA GLY A 309 8.40 16.38 15.05
C GLY A 309 7.11 16.52 14.23
N LYS A 310 7.11 16.12 12.95
CA LYS A 310 5.92 16.09 12.13
C LYS A 310 5.08 14.85 12.42
N SER A 311 3.80 14.91 12.11
CA SER A 311 2.85 13.81 12.27
C SER A 311 2.12 13.51 10.98
N PHE A 312 1.74 12.25 10.77
CA PHE A 312 0.81 11.87 9.69
C PHE A 312 -0.60 12.42 9.92
N GLY A 313 -0.90 12.89 11.15
CA GLY A 313 -2.17 13.49 11.50
C GLY A 313 -3.37 12.53 11.46
N MET A 314 -3.15 11.23 11.21
CA MET A 314 -4.20 10.23 11.16
C MET A 314 -4.19 9.34 12.41
N PRO A 315 -5.37 8.92 12.91
CA PRO A 315 -5.45 7.97 14.01
C PRO A 315 -5.06 6.56 13.54
N ILE A 316 -4.28 5.87 14.37
CA ILE A 316 -3.83 4.51 14.13
C ILE A 316 -4.15 3.69 15.37
N ALA A 317 -4.96 2.65 15.19
CA ALA A 317 -5.23 1.62 16.17
C ALA A 317 -4.42 0.36 15.83
N VAL A 318 -3.75 -0.21 16.82
CA VAL A 318 -3.16 -1.54 16.73
C VAL A 318 -4.00 -2.45 17.59
N VAL A 319 -4.65 -3.44 16.99
CA VAL A 319 -5.39 -4.48 17.71
C VAL A 319 -4.52 -5.73 17.72
N SER A 320 -4.17 -6.19 18.89
CA SER A 320 -3.22 -7.30 19.08
C SER A 320 -3.67 -8.17 20.23
N ASP A 321 -3.31 -9.44 20.21
CA ASP A 321 -3.55 -10.37 21.30
C ASP A 321 -2.63 -10.06 22.50
N LEU A 322 -3.16 -10.28 23.70
CA LEU A 322 -2.34 -10.16 24.91
C LEU A 322 -1.48 -11.40 25.13
N ASP A 323 -1.86 -12.57 24.58
CA ASP A 323 -1.12 -13.83 24.65
C ASP A 323 -0.71 -14.26 26.05
N VAL A 324 -1.55 -13.99 27.05
CA VAL A 324 -1.40 -14.53 28.40
C VAL A 324 -2.49 -15.55 28.64
N ARG A 325 -2.14 -16.81 28.55
CA ARG A 325 -3.08 -17.92 28.67
C ARG A 325 -3.89 -17.85 29.95
N ALA A 326 -5.17 -18.19 29.83
CA ALA A 326 -6.07 -18.24 30.98
C ALA A 326 -5.75 -19.43 31.89
N LEU A 327 -6.22 -19.37 33.13
CA LEU A 327 -5.92 -20.39 34.15
C LEU A 327 -6.46 -21.77 33.75
N GLU A 328 -7.62 -21.79 33.10
CA GLU A 328 -8.30 -22.99 32.60
C GLU A 328 -7.47 -23.80 31.61
N TYR A 329 -6.62 -23.11 30.81
CA TYR A 329 -5.64 -23.80 29.95
C TYR A 329 -4.67 -24.64 30.77
N TYR A 330 -4.18 -24.12 31.91
CA TYR A 330 -3.25 -24.83 32.79
C TYR A 330 -3.93 -25.91 33.61
N ASP A 331 -5.24 -25.80 33.86
CA ASP A 331 -6.04 -26.84 34.52
C ASP A 331 -6.25 -28.05 33.62
N ASP A 332 -6.56 -27.80 32.34
CA ASP A 332 -6.70 -28.85 31.31
C ASP A 332 -5.35 -29.54 31.05
N ASN A 333 -4.24 -28.80 31.15
CA ASN A 333 -2.88 -29.31 31.05
C ASN A 333 -2.23 -29.45 32.45
N SER A 334 -2.82 -30.21 33.33
CA SER A 334 -2.53 -30.29 34.78
C SER A 334 -1.06 -30.50 35.15
N LYS A 335 -0.27 -31.13 34.28
CA LYS A 335 1.20 -31.25 34.49
C LYS A 335 1.88 -29.89 34.45
N ASP A 336 1.40 -28.97 33.63
CA ASP A 336 1.99 -27.65 33.47
C ASP A 336 1.71 -26.72 34.64
N ARG A 337 0.58 -26.88 35.32
CA ARG A 337 0.25 -26.06 36.51
C ARG A 337 1.14 -26.34 37.69
N ARG A 338 1.60 -27.58 37.85
CA ARG A 338 2.47 -28.03 38.94
C ARG A 338 3.97 -27.87 38.67
N THR A 339 4.33 -27.52 37.42
CA THR A 339 5.72 -27.31 37.02
C THR A 339 6.14 -25.88 37.36
N PRO A 340 7.35 -25.66 37.89
CA PRO A 340 7.85 -24.31 38.12
C PRO A 340 7.72 -23.44 36.88
N LYS A 341 7.17 -22.24 37.04
CA LYS A 341 6.99 -21.27 35.97
C LYS A 341 7.96 -20.10 36.11
N TYR A 342 8.44 -19.62 34.99
CA TYR A 342 9.38 -18.52 34.91
C TYR A 342 8.83 -17.43 34.03
N TRP A 343 9.02 -16.18 34.40
CA TRP A 343 8.71 -15.03 33.56
C TRP A 343 9.71 -13.90 33.84
N LEU A 344 9.82 -12.99 32.86
CA LEU A 344 10.76 -11.89 32.96
C LEU A 344 10.07 -10.67 33.58
N LYS A 345 10.71 -10.08 34.63
CA LYS A 345 10.24 -8.83 35.21
C LYS A 345 10.47 -7.65 34.27
N GLU A 346 9.43 -6.93 33.97
CA GLU A 346 9.47 -5.76 33.09
C GLU A 346 10.37 -4.63 33.61
N THR A 347 10.41 -4.46 34.94
CA THR A 347 11.23 -3.42 35.58
C THR A 347 12.72 -3.52 35.26
N LEU A 348 13.17 -4.66 34.74
CA LEU A 348 14.57 -4.96 34.47
C LEU A 348 14.91 -4.93 32.97
N ARG A 349 13.92 -4.62 32.14
CA ARG A 349 14.08 -4.47 30.69
C ARG A 349 15.18 -3.47 30.30
N PRO A 350 15.29 -2.27 30.92
CA PRO A 350 16.35 -1.32 30.57
C PRO A 350 17.77 -1.88 30.73
N GLU A 351 18.00 -2.76 31.73
CA GLU A 351 19.30 -3.39 31.88
C GLU A 351 19.62 -4.39 30.76
N LEU A 352 18.59 -5.12 30.28
CA LEU A 352 18.73 -6.06 29.17
C LEU A 352 18.95 -5.35 27.85
N GLU A 353 18.24 -4.26 27.60
CA GLU A 353 18.40 -3.42 26.41
C GLU A 353 19.78 -2.78 26.32
N ASN A 354 20.38 -2.46 27.46
CA ASN A 354 21.77 -1.98 27.51
C ASN A 354 22.80 -3.05 27.12
N ILE A 355 22.48 -4.34 27.33
CA ILE A 355 23.37 -5.46 27.00
C ILE A 355 23.19 -5.88 25.55
N SER A 356 21.95 -5.91 25.05
CA SER A 356 21.64 -6.25 23.66
C SER A 356 20.37 -5.53 23.17
N ARG A 357 20.52 -4.68 22.15
CA ARG A 357 19.41 -3.91 21.56
C ARG A 357 18.58 -4.70 20.54
N ASP A 358 19.08 -5.85 20.09
CA ASP A 358 18.46 -6.62 19.01
C ASP A 358 17.53 -7.72 19.51
N VAL A 359 17.26 -7.76 20.81
CA VAL A 359 16.40 -8.77 21.43
C VAL A 359 14.94 -8.39 21.29
N ASN A 360 14.13 -9.31 20.76
CA ASN A 360 12.67 -9.15 20.80
C ASN A 360 12.14 -9.56 22.19
N TYR A 361 12.16 -8.61 23.12
CA TYR A 361 11.69 -8.86 24.51
C TYR A 361 10.18 -9.16 24.58
N ASP A 362 9.41 -8.83 23.58
CA ASP A 362 7.96 -9.08 23.54
C ASP A 362 7.63 -10.56 23.44
N ALA A 363 8.43 -11.28 22.64
CA ALA A 363 8.31 -12.72 22.55
C ALA A 363 8.70 -13.45 23.85
N MET A 364 9.39 -12.76 24.77
CA MET A 364 9.89 -13.35 26.01
C MET A 364 8.97 -13.19 27.21
N VAL A 365 7.92 -12.38 27.12
CA VAL A 365 6.94 -12.26 28.21
C VAL A 365 5.90 -13.37 28.07
N THR A 366 6.37 -14.58 28.22
CA THR A 366 5.55 -15.78 28.32
C THR A 366 5.91 -16.54 29.59
N ILE A 367 5.01 -17.40 30.00
CA ILE A 367 5.26 -18.30 31.11
C ILE A 367 5.97 -19.54 30.58
N PHE A 368 7.19 -19.78 31.05
CA PHE A 368 7.98 -20.93 30.64
C PHE A 368 7.81 -22.07 31.63
N GLY A 369 7.58 -23.28 31.14
CA GLY A 369 7.39 -24.47 31.95
C GLY A 369 8.64 -24.98 32.64
N SER A 370 9.83 -24.58 32.21
CA SER A 370 11.10 -25.00 32.81
C SER A 370 12.21 -23.98 32.55
N LYS A 371 13.29 -24.05 33.39
CA LYS A 371 14.49 -23.24 33.17
C LYS A 371 15.11 -23.47 31.79
N SER A 372 15.13 -24.73 31.33
CA SER A 372 15.67 -25.07 30.00
C SER A 372 14.85 -24.47 28.85
N ALA A 373 13.51 -24.46 28.96
CA ALA A 373 12.66 -23.83 27.99
C ALA A 373 12.89 -22.32 27.95
N PHE A 374 13.00 -21.67 29.09
CA PHE A 374 13.32 -20.25 29.20
C PHE A 374 14.69 -19.92 28.56
N GLU A 375 15.74 -20.67 28.88
CA GLU A 375 17.08 -20.47 28.33
C GLU A 375 17.13 -20.73 26.82
N LYS A 376 16.36 -21.70 26.31
CA LYS A 376 16.23 -22.00 24.89
C LYS A 376 15.57 -20.85 24.15
N GLU A 377 14.51 -20.30 24.68
CA GLU A 377 13.81 -19.17 24.08
C GLU A 377 14.68 -17.92 24.04
N VAL A 378 15.36 -17.62 25.15
CA VAL A 378 16.35 -16.53 25.20
C VAL A 378 17.38 -16.69 24.08
N LYS A 379 17.87 -17.92 23.87
CA LYS A 379 18.87 -18.24 22.84
C LYS A 379 18.38 -18.01 21.41
N LEU A 380 17.09 -18.20 21.15
CA LEU A 380 16.49 -17.96 19.83
C LEU A 380 16.43 -16.49 19.47
N HIS A 381 16.34 -15.61 20.46
CA HIS A 381 16.16 -14.17 20.26
C HIS A 381 17.44 -13.35 20.41
N ILE A 382 18.56 -13.97 20.87
CA ILE A 382 19.83 -13.30 21.12
C ILE A 382 20.92 -13.99 20.30
N THR A 383 21.46 -13.28 19.34
CA THR A 383 22.57 -13.76 18.49
C THR A 383 23.93 -13.30 18.99
N GLU A 384 24.00 -12.14 19.63
CA GLU A 384 25.22 -11.55 20.18
C GLU A 384 25.11 -11.33 21.68
N ASN A 385 26.22 -11.40 22.38
CA ASN A 385 26.30 -11.22 23.85
C ASN A 385 25.36 -12.14 24.66
N PHE A 386 25.13 -13.35 24.17
CA PHE A 386 24.21 -14.31 24.77
C PHE A 386 24.48 -14.60 26.26
N ARG A 387 25.74 -14.84 26.65
CA ARG A 387 26.06 -15.21 28.04
C ARG A 387 25.73 -14.12 29.05
N PRO A 388 26.17 -12.85 28.88
CA PRO A 388 25.82 -11.78 29.82
C PRO A 388 24.30 -11.57 29.91
N VAL A 389 23.58 -11.69 28.78
CA VAL A 389 22.13 -11.54 28.76
C VAL A 389 21.47 -12.67 29.54
N VAL A 390 21.87 -13.94 29.35
CA VAL A 390 21.34 -15.09 30.10
C VAL A 390 21.64 -14.98 31.59
N GLU A 391 22.85 -14.58 31.97
CA GLU A 391 23.20 -14.37 33.36
C GLU A 391 22.35 -13.29 34.02
N THR A 392 22.14 -12.18 33.31
CA THR A 392 21.27 -11.11 33.78
C THR A 392 19.81 -11.58 33.86
N MET A 393 19.28 -12.22 32.83
CA MET A 393 17.92 -12.79 32.87
C MET A 393 17.74 -13.84 33.96
N ASN A 394 18.74 -14.66 34.26
CA ASN A 394 18.68 -15.59 35.36
C ASN A 394 18.59 -14.92 36.73
N ARG A 395 19.20 -13.74 36.91
CA ARG A 395 19.02 -12.92 38.12
C ARG A 395 17.64 -12.27 38.21
N MET A 396 17.04 -11.99 37.08
CA MET A 396 15.81 -11.23 36.94
C MET A 396 14.55 -12.08 36.84
N LYS A 397 14.68 -13.37 36.53
CA LYS A 397 13.52 -14.25 36.37
C LYS A 397 12.78 -14.39 37.71
N VAL A 398 11.47 -14.45 37.58
CA VAL A 398 10.60 -14.78 38.70
C VAL A 398 10.16 -16.22 38.55
N VAL A 399 10.35 -16.99 39.59
CA VAL A 399 9.77 -18.34 39.69
C VAL A 399 8.33 -18.17 40.13
N LEU A 400 7.38 -18.48 39.26
CA LEU A 400 5.94 -18.34 39.51
C LEU A 400 5.41 -19.50 40.39
N THR A 401 6.14 -20.63 40.44
CA THR A 401 5.88 -21.73 41.32
C THR A 401 7.19 -22.17 41.95
N ASP A 402 7.21 -22.39 43.23
CA ASP A 402 8.34 -23.02 43.92
C ASP A 402 8.19 -24.55 43.96
N ASP A 403 9.26 -25.24 44.35
CA ASP A 403 9.27 -26.70 44.39
C ASP A 403 8.26 -27.30 45.38
N LYS A 404 7.62 -26.47 46.16
CA LYS A 404 6.94 -26.98 47.33
C LYS A 404 5.43 -26.79 47.36
N LYS A 405 4.79 -25.91 46.61
CA LYS A 405 3.32 -25.80 46.67
C LYS A 405 2.68 -24.57 46.00
N THR A 406 3.42 -23.60 45.49
CA THR A 406 2.80 -22.43 44.87
C THR A 406 2.30 -22.79 43.48
N VAL A 407 1.01 -22.71 43.30
CA VAL A 407 0.33 -22.98 42.02
C VAL A 407 0.03 -21.65 41.36
N LEU A 408 0.23 -21.57 40.04
CA LEU A 408 -0.16 -20.42 39.28
C LEU A 408 -1.67 -20.11 39.54
N ASP A 409 -1.96 -18.87 39.90
CA ASP A 409 -3.31 -18.39 40.23
C ASP A 409 -3.68 -17.15 39.40
N GLU A 410 -4.92 -16.71 39.53
CA GLU A 410 -5.44 -15.54 38.81
C GLU A 410 -4.75 -14.23 39.21
N GLU A 411 -4.30 -14.09 40.45
CA GLU A 411 -3.61 -12.88 40.91
C GLU A 411 -2.26 -12.72 40.20
N MET A 412 -1.49 -13.82 40.10
CA MET A 412 -0.23 -13.86 39.36
C MET A 412 -0.47 -13.58 37.86
N LEU A 413 -1.50 -14.19 37.26
CA LEU A 413 -1.84 -13.93 35.85
C LEU A 413 -2.27 -12.50 35.64
N ALA A 414 -3.07 -11.93 36.52
CA ALA A 414 -3.49 -10.53 36.43
C ALA A 414 -2.29 -9.56 36.47
N GLN A 415 -1.31 -9.84 37.34
CA GLN A 415 -0.09 -9.04 37.38
C GLN A 415 0.72 -9.17 36.08
N ILE A 416 0.88 -10.37 35.53
CA ILE A 416 1.57 -10.59 34.26
C ILE A 416 0.87 -9.85 33.10
N ARG A 417 -0.47 -9.94 33.03
CA ARG A 417 -1.28 -9.23 32.05
C ARG A 417 -1.05 -7.72 32.16
N LYS A 418 -1.12 -7.18 33.35
CA LYS A 418 -0.91 -5.75 33.62
C LYS A 418 0.49 -5.26 33.18
N GLU A 419 1.54 -6.03 33.50
CA GLU A 419 2.90 -5.68 33.13
C GLU A 419 3.10 -5.76 31.60
N LYS A 420 2.56 -6.81 30.95
CA LYS A 420 2.63 -6.97 29.49
C LYS A 420 1.88 -5.83 28.78
N THR A 421 0.68 -5.50 29.23
CA THR A 421 -0.10 -4.38 28.69
C THR A 421 0.67 -3.07 28.79
N LYS A 422 1.17 -2.73 29.97
CA LYS A 422 1.94 -1.50 30.20
C LYS A 422 3.16 -1.40 29.28
N ARG A 423 3.85 -2.51 29.05
CA ARG A 423 5.00 -2.56 28.17
C ARG A 423 4.59 -2.34 26.72
N LEU A 424 3.59 -3.06 26.22
CA LEU A 424 3.11 -2.93 24.84
C LEU A 424 2.60 -1.51 24.56
N GLU A 425 1.89 -0.91 25.52
CA GLU A 425 1.48 0.49 25.44
C GLU A 425 2.69 1.43 25.37
N SER A 426 3.69 1.23 26.20
CA SER A 426 4.91 2.05 26.20
C SER A 426 5.67 1.97 24.87
N ASP A 427 5.70 0.79 24.25
CA ASP A 427 6.41 0.57 22.99
C ASP A 427 5.69 1.12 21.78
N ILE A 428 4.36 1.04 21.79
CA ILE A 428 3.53 1.35 20.61
C ILE A 428 2.95 2.74 20.67
N ASN A 429 2.37 3.14 21.81
CA ASN A 429 1.62 4.38 21.92
C ASN A 429 2.50 5.60 21.62
N ALA A 430 1.96 6.47 20.77
CA ALA A 430 2.54 7.75 20.43
C ALA A 430 1.40 8.65 19.99
N ASP A 431 1.55 9.98 19.93
CA ASP A 431 0.56 10.96 19.49
C ASP A 431 -0.85 10.37 19.20
N ARG A 432 -1.12 9.99 17.94
CA ARG A 432 -2.39 9.38 17.47
C ARG A 432 -2.32 7.86 17.27
N ILE A 433 -1.28 7.21 17.75
CA ILE A 433 -1.09 5.77 17.65
C ILE A 433 -1.39 5.15 18.99
N LYS A 434 -2.32 4.19 19.03
CA LYS A 434 -2.69 3.46 20.26
C LYS A 434 -2.79 1.97 19.99
N ILE A 435 -2.36 1.16 20.96
CA ILE A 435 -2.61 -0.27 20.98
C ILE A 435 -3.84 -0.58 21.83
N PHE A 436 -4.63 -1.53 21.37
CA PHE A 436 -5.84 -2.02 22.02
C PHE A 436 -5.70 -3.53 22.21
N LEU A 437 -5.80 -3.97 23.43
CA LEU A 437 -5.51 -5.34 23.85
C LEU A 437 -6.71 -5.97 24.54
N PRO A 438 -6.97 -7.27 24.34
CA PRO A 438 -7.95 -8.02 25.13
C PRO A 438 -7.57 -8.02 26.60
N GLN A 439 -8.52 -8.32 27.48
CA GLN A 439 -8.28 -8.35 28.92
C GLN A 439 -7.43 -9.54 29.36
N ALA A 440 -7.57 -10.66 28.65
CA ALA A 440 -6.91 -11.90 29.05
C ALA A 440 -5.97 -12.46 27.98
N TRP A 441 -6.46 -13.09 26.93
CA TRP A 441 -5.63 -13.93 26.07
C TRP A 441 -5.67 -13.50 24.61
N THR A 442 -6.70 -13.99 23.83
CA THR A 442 -6.89 -13.71 22.41
C THR A 442 -8.27 -13.17 22.13
N LEU A 443 -8.49 -12.65 20.92
CA LEU A 443 -9.79 -12.19 20.46
C LEU A 443 -10.88 -13.27 20.67
N GLU A 444 -10.61 -14.51 20.24
CA GLU A 444 -11.60 -15.56 20.28
C GLU A 444 -11.90 -16.00 21.72
N TYR A 445 -10.93 -15.95 22.62
CA TYR A 445 -11.13 -16.24 24.03
C TYR A 445 -12.05 -15.18 24.69
N GLU A 446 -11.84 -13.90 24.36
CA GLU A 446 -12.73 -12.83 24.86
C GLU A 446 -14.14 -12.99 24.31
N LEU A 447 -14.28 -13.31 23.01
CA LEU A 447 -15.58 -13.59 22.40
C LEU A 447 -16.30 -14.77 23.10
N ALA A 448 -15.56 -15.85 23.40
CA ALA A 448 -16.10 -17.02 24.10
C ALA A 448 -16.58 -16.69 25.53
N GLY A 449 -15.98 -15.70 26.16
CA GLY A 449 -16.39 -15.24 27.48
C GLY A 449 -17.36 -14.06 27.48
N SER A 450 -17.67 -13.47 26.33
CA SER A 450 -18.57 -12.32 26.17
C SER A 450 -20.03 -12.75 25.97
N GLY A 451 -20.93 -11.78 25.90
CA GLY A 451 -22.32 -12.03 25.52
C GLY A 451 -22.51 -12.59 24.10
N LEU A 452 -21.45 -12.60 23.27
CA LEU A 452 -21.48 -13.18 21.92
C LEU A 452 -21.12 -14.67 21.86
N TYR A 453 -20.87 -15.31 22.99
CA TYR A 453 -20.37 -16.69 23.06
C TYR A 453 -21.23 -17.71 22.33
N ARG A 454 -22.58 -17.56 22.30
CA ARG A 454 -23.49 -18.43 21.56
C ARG A 454 -23.29 -18.29 20.04
N LEU A 455 -23.16 -17.06 19.55
CA LEU A 455 -22.87 -16.82 18.13
C LEU A 455 -21.51 -17.41 17.76
N LEU A 456 -20.50 -17.25 18.62
CA LEU A 456 -19.19 -17.87 18.41
C LEU A 456 -19.27 -19.39 18.41
N ALA A 457 -19.97 -20.01 19.39
CA ALA A 457 -20.16 -21.46 19.43
C ALA A 457 -20.86 -21.99 18.18
N THR A 458 -21.86 -21.27 17.68
CA THR A 458 -22.54 -21.58 16.42
C THR A 458 -21.59 -21.50 15.24
N ALA A 459 -20.78 -20.44 15.15
CA ALA A 459 -19.79 -20.26 14.11
C ALA A 459 -18.72 -21.37 14.13
N ILE A 460 -18.26 -21.78 15.31
CA ILE A 460 -17.29 -22.89 15.48
C ILE A 460 -17.90 -24.21 14.98
N LYS A 461 -19.14 -24.56 15.39
CA LYS A 461 -19.80 -25.77 14.92
C LYS A 461 -20.06 -25.73 13.40
N ALA A 462 -20.40 -24.58 12.84
CA ALA A 462 -20.54 -24.38 11.39
C ALA A 462 -19.23 -24.61 10.65
N ALA A 463 -18.14 -24.00 11.12
CA ALA A 463 -16.80 -24.18 10.56
C ALA A 463 -16.34 -25.65 10.63
N GLN A 464 -16.59 -26.34 11.75
CA GLN A 464 -16.30 -27.77 11.89
C GLN A 464 -17.02 -28.61 10.84
N LYS A 465 -18.30 -28.29 10.59
CA LYS A 465 -19.12 -29.03 9.62
C LYS A 465 -18.60 -28.82 8.19
N GLU A 466 -18.23 -27.60 7.82
CA GLU A 466 -17.63 -27.28 6.53
C GLU A 466 -16.29 -27.99 6.32
N GLU A 467 -15.43 -28.04 7.36
CA GLU A 467 -14.13 -28.72 7.27
C GLU A 467 -14.24 -30.24 7.19
N ILE A 468 -15.29 -30.84 7.79
CA ILE A 468 -15.54 -32.30 7.72
C ILE A 468 -16.05 -32.69 6.32
N ASP A 469 -16.93 -31.89 5.75
CA ASP A 469 -17.50 -32.12 4.40
C ASP A 469 -17.48 -30.84 3.56
N PRO A 470 -16.33 -30.53 2.93
CA PRO A 470 -16.17 -29.29 2.14
C PRO A 470 -17.06 -29.22 0.89
N GLU A 471 -17.65 -30.34 0.46
CA GLU A 471 -18.56 -30.38 -0.68
C GLU A 471 -20.00 -30.05 -0.27
N GLN A 472 -20.33 -30.14 1.01
CA GLN A 472 -21.62 -29.78 1.54
C GLN A 472 -21.65 -28.32 2.01
N GLU A 473 -22.36 -27.48 1.26
CA GLU A 473 -22.60 -26.09 1.66
C GLU A 473 -23.38 -26.06 3.02
N VAL A 474 -22.91 -25.24 3.94
CA VAL A 474 -23.57 -24.97 5.21
C VAL A 474 -24.70 -23.97 4.96
N THR A 475 -25.90 -24.50 4.64
CA THR A 475 -27.08 -23.69 4.33
C THR A 475 -27.67 -23.01 5.57
N ASP A 476 -28.56 -22.04 5.36
CA ASP A 476 -29.26 -21.33 6.43
C ASP A 476 -30.03 -22.29 7.36
N ASP A 477 -30.61 -23.38 6.82
CA ASP A 477 -31.35 -24.35 7.64
C ASP A 477 -30.40 -25.19 8.51
N ILE A 478 -29.20 -25.49 8.01
CA ILE A 478 -28.15 -26.11 8.81
C ILE A 478 -27.72 -25.19 9.94
N LEU A 479 -27.49 -23.89 9.65
CA LEU A 479 -27.12 -22.89 10.66
C LEU A 479 -28.21 -22.74 11.74
N LYS A 480 -29.49 -22.72 11.36
CA LYS A 480 -30.62 -22.73 12.33
C LYS A 480 -30.62 -24.00 13.20
N GLY A 481 -30.34 -25.16 12.61
CA GLY A 481 -30.18 -26.41 13.35
C GLY A 481 -29.07 -26.34 14.38
N ILE A 482 -27.89 -25.88 13.98
CA ILE A 482 -26.72 -25.67 14.86
C ILE A 482 -27.03 -24.66 15.97
N TRP A 483 -27.71 -23.55 15.64
CA TRP A 483 -28.15 -22.58 16.65
C TRP A 483 -29.05 -23.21 17.70
N ASN A 484 -30.03 -24.03 17.30
CA ASN A 484 -30.94 -24.72 18.23
C ASN A 484 -30.20 -25.68 19.17
N GLU A 485 -29.17 -26.37 18.67
CA GLU A 485 -28.26 -27.17 19.51
C GLU A 485 -27.54 -26.29 20.54
N VAL A 486 -26.97 -25.17 20.10
CA VAL A 486 -26.23 -24.24 20.97
C VAL A 486 -27.13 -23.66 22.06
N ILE A 487 -28.40 -23.31 21.74
CA ILE A 487 -29.35 -22.83 22.75
C ILE A 487 -29.72 -23.94 23.75
N THR A 488 -29.75 -25.20 23.33
CA THR A 488 -29.98 -26.33 24.21
C THR A 488 -28.85 -26.50 25.21
N ASP A 489 -27.60 -26.37 24.72
CA ASP A 489 -26.40 -26.44 25.56
C ASP A 489 -26.26 -25.20 26.48
N TYR A 490 -26.69 -24.04 26.01
CA TYR A 490 -26.56 -22.75 26.68
C TYR A 490 -27.89 -21.98 26.64
N PRO A 491 -28.84 -22.24 27.57
CA PRO A 491 -30.18 -21.65 27.57
C PRO A 491 -30.16 -20.12 27.68
N GLU A 492 -31.32 -19.53 27.39
CA GLU A 492 -31.49 -18.07 27.51
C GLU A 492 -31.25 -17.59 28.94
N GLY A 493 -30.57 -16.44 29.11
CA GLY A 493 -30.17 -15.91 30.42
C GLY A 493 -28.90 -16.55 31.01
N HIS A 494 -28.32 -17.57 30.37
CA HIS A 494 -27.03 -18.15 30.81
C HIS A 494 -25.87 -17.19 30.52
N THR A 495 -24.94 -17.08 31.46
CA THR A 495 -23.65 -16.37 31.29
C THR A 495 -22.54 -17.40 31.38
N PRO A 496 -21.62 -17.46 30.40
CA PRO A 496 -20.62 -18.51 30.39
C PRO A 496 -19.65 -18.34 31.57
N THR A 497 -19.37 -19.43 32.25
CA THR A 497 -18.28 -19.52 33.20
C THR A 497 -16.93 -19.47 32.45
N LYS A 498 -15.83 -19.21 33.17
CA LYS A 498 -14.49 -19.24 32.55
C LYS A 498 -14.16 -20.60 31.93
N GLU A 499 -14.58 -21.68 32.58
CA GLU A 499 -14.38 -23.04 32.09
C GLU A 499 -15.19 -23.30 30.80
N GLU A 500 -16.43 -22.82 30.72
CA GLU A 500 -17.25 -22.93 29.51
C GLU A 500 -16.69 -22.08 28.38
N ALA A 501 -16.25 -20.84 28.67
CA ALA A 501 -15.57 -19.99 27.70
C ALA A 501 -14.32 -20.67 27.14
N TYR A 502 -13.51 -21.29 28.01
CA TYR A 502 -12.36 -22.05 27.56
C TYR A 502 -12.74 -23.27 26.71
N LYS A 503 -13.79 -24.02 27.07
CA LYS A 503 -14.26 -25.15 26.28
C LYS A 503 -14.73 -24.74 24.88
N ILE A 504 -15.44 -23.61 24.77
CA ILE A 504 -15.85 -23.05 23.47
C ILE A 504 -14.64 -22.66 22.65
N PHE A 505 -13.64 -21.98 23.25
CA PHE A 505 -12.44 -21.52 22.59
C PHE A 505 -11.46 -22.65 22.22
N LYS A 506 -11.42 -23.74 22.98
CA LYS A 506 -10.44 -24.81 22.88
C LYS A 506 -10.23 -25.35 21.45
N PRO A 507 -11.24 -25.63 20.63
CA PRO A 507 -11.05 -26.10 19.25
C PRO A 507 -10.23 -25.13 18.38
N LEU A 508 -10.43 -23.83 18.57
CA LEU A 508 -9.68 -22.77 17.86
C LEU A 508 -8.23 -22.68 18.36
N ASN A 509 -8.01 -22.85 19.67
CA ASN A 509 -6.68 -22.84 20.28
C ASN A 509 -5.84 -24.05 19.87
N GLU A 510 -6.45 -25.22 19.73
CA GLU A 510 -5.78 -26.46 19.32
C GLU A 510 -5.61 -26.55 17.79
N GLY A 511 -6.21 -25.63 17.04
CA GLY A 511 -6.17 -25.63 15.57
C GLY A 511 -6.96 -26.78 14.94
N THR A 512 -7.89 -27.38 15.69
CA THR A 512 -8.80 -28.41 15.17
C THR A 512 -9.96 -27.79 14.38
N VAL A 513 -10.13 -26.47 14.46
CA VAL A 513 -11.09 -25.67 13.68
C VAL A 513 -10.42 -24.40 13.22
N SER A 514 -10.64 -24.01 11.98
CA SER A 514 -10.08 -22.80 11.37
C SER A 514 -10.67 -21.53 12.02
N LYS A 515 -9.78 -20.66 12.52
CA LYS A 515 -10.15 -19.33 13.00
C LYS A 515 -10.73 -18.46 11.89
N ALA A 516 -10.19 -18.55 10.67
CA ALA A 516 -10.66 -17.76 9.52
C ALA A 516 -12.09 -18.14 9.12
N ILE A 517 -12.39 -19.44 8.99
CA ILE A 517 -13.73 -19.93 8.63
C ILE A 517 -14.73 -19.59 9.76
N THR A 518 -14.35 -19.82 11.03
CA THR A 518 -15.18 -19.43 12.17
C THR A 518 -15.51 -17.93 12.14
N SER A 519 -14.51 -17.08 11.86
CA SER A 519 -14.69 -15.64 11.80
C SER A 519 -15.55 -15.20 10.61
N GLN A 520 -15.52 -15.93 9.50
CA GLN A 520 -16.41 -15.73 8.36
C GLN A 520 -17.87 -15.93 8.76
N TYR A 521 -18.21 -17.06 9.41
CA TYR A 521 -19.57 -17.30 9.89
C TYR A 521 -19.99 -16.25 10.93
N LEU A 522 -19.14 -15.98 11.90
CA LEU A 522 -19.44 -15.00 12.94
C LEU A 522 -19.65 -13.60 12.36
N SER A 523 -18.81 -13.16 11.42
CA SER A 523 -18.97 -11.85 10.78
C SER A 523 -20.27 -11.74 10.01
N GLY A 524 -20.70 -12.79 9.29
CA GLY A 524 -22.00 -12.84 8.61
C GLY A 524 -23.19 -12.75 9.59
N MET A 525 -23.09 -13.41 10.75
CA MET A 525 -24.10 -13.27 11.79
C MET A 525 -24.13 -11.85 12.39
N LEU A 526 -22.98 -11.25 12.65
CA LEU A 526 -22.89 -9.87 13.16
C LEU A 526 -23.38 -8.83 12.15
N ALA A 527 -23.22 -9.09 10.86
CA ALA A 527 -23.73 -8.25 9.79
C ALA A 527 -25.25 -8.43 9.55
N GLY A 528 -25.88 -9.41 10.16
CA GLY A 528 -27.29 -9.75 9.91
C GLY A 528 -27.52 -10.46 8.56
N GLU A 529 -26.48 -11.05 7.99
CA GLU A 529 -26.50 -11.73 6.70
C GLU A 529 -26.75 -13.25 6.85
N LEU A 530 -26.36 -13.81 7.99
CA LEU A 530 -26.53 -15.24 8.30
C LEU A 530 -27.42 -15.48 9.52
N PRO A 531 -28.15 -16.61 9.59
CA PRO A 531 -28.86 -17.04 10.81
C PRO A 531 -27.87 -17.15 12.00
N PRO A 532 -28.32 -16.85 13.23
CA PRO A 532 -29.72 -16.62 13.66
C PRO A 532 -30.19 -15.17 13.50
N THR A 533 -29.34 -14.23 13.20
CA THR A 533 -29.67 -12.80 13.16
C THR A 533 -30.45 -12.41 11.90
N SER A 534 -30.05 -12.93 10.71
CA SER A 534 -30.71 -12.64 9.43
C SER A 534 -32.20 -13.04 9.40
N VAL A 535 -32.57 -14.03 10.18
CA VAL A 535 -33.96 -14.54 10.27
C VAL A 535 -34.73 -14.01 11.48
N GLY A 536 -34.11 -13.09 12.24
CA GLY A 536 -34.73 -12.44 13.40
C GLY A 536 -34.92 -13.36 14.64
N THR A 537 -34.29 -14.54 14.67
CA THR A 537 -34.29 -15.40 15.88
C THR A 537 -33.48 -14.74 16.99
N VAL A 538 -32.46 -14.00 16.64
CA VAL A 538 -31.68 -13.11 17.53
C VAL A 538 -31.87 -11.69 17.04
N ASP A 539 -32.24 -10.77 17.91
CA ASP A 539 -32.37 -9.35 17.56
C ASP A 539 -30.99 -8.72 17.38
N ILE A 540 -30.75 -8.22 16.19
CA ILE A 540 -29.48 -7.54 15.84
C ILE A 540 -29.21 -6.32 16.73
N ASN A 541 -30.25 -5.65 17.23
CA ASN A 541 -30.09 -4.53 18.16
C ASN A 541 -29.60 -5.00 19.53
N GLU A 542 -30.01 -6.19 19.96
CA GLU A 542 -29.50 -6.80 21.18
C GLU A 542 -28.01 -7.19 21.00
N VAL A 543 -27.65 -7.77 19.85
CA VAL A 543 -26.24 -8.05 19.52
C VAL A 543 -25.41 -6.77 19.54
N LYS A 544 -25.94 -5.69 18.95
CA LYS A 544 -25.31 -4.37 18.99
C LYS A 544 -25.10 -3.89 20.42
N ARG A 545 -26.14 -3.98 21.26
CA ARG A 545 -26.06 -3.58 22.66
C ARG A 545 -24.99 -4.37 23.41
N ILE A 546 -24.92 -5.69 23.19
CA ILE A 546 -23.86 -6.53 23.77
C ILE A 546 -22.48 -6.01 23.38
N VAL A 547 -22.24 -5.80 22.07
CA VAL A 547 -20.96 -5.32 21.58
C VAL A 547 -20.57 -3.97 22.21
N GLU A 548 -21.52 -3.06 22.35
CA GLU A 548 -21.27 -1.71 22.89
C GLU A 548 -21.03 -1.69 24.41
N THR A 549 -21.57 -2.68 25.16
CA THR A 549 -21.57 -2.65 26.63
C THR A 549 -20.74 -3.74 27.29
N ASP A 550 -20.33 -4.79 26.56
CA ASP A 550 -19.54 -5.87 27.12
C ASP A 550 -18.07 -5.41 27.32
N GLU A 551 -17.59 -5.47 28.55
CA GLU A 551 -16.24 -5.05 28.91
C GLU A 551 -15.14 -5.84 28.20
N LYS A 552 -15.40 -7.10 27.80
CA LYS A 552 -14.45 -7.96 27.07
C LYS A 552 -14.28 -7.51 25.62
N LEU A 553 -15.30 -6.88 25.05
CA LEU A 553 -15.30 -6.39 23.66
C LEU A 553 -14.93 -4.92 23.55
N LYS A 554 -14.81 -4.23 24.67
CA LYS A 554 -14.58 -2.79 24.76
C LYS A 554 -13.33 -2.36 24.01
N TYR A 555 -12.25 -3.12 24.06
CA TYR A 555 -11.00 -2.78 23.35
C TYR A 555 -11.19 -2.71 21.83
N LEU A 556 -12.07 -3.55 21.24
CA LEU A 556 -12.42 -3.49 19.81
C LEU A 556 -13.25 -2.23 19.50
N VAL A 557 -14.24 -1.95 20.33
CA VAL A 557 -15.09 -0.76 20.19
C VAL A 557 -14.27 0.51 20.33
N ASP A 558 -13.36 0.55 21.30
CA ASP A 558 -12.47 1.68 21.52
C ASP A 558 -11.46 1.86 20.38
N ALA A 559 -10.96 0.75 19.80
CA ALA A 559 -10.12 0.79 18.60
C ALA A 559 -10.86 1.40 17.39
N ILE A 560 -12.10 0.97 17.16
CA ILE A 560 -12.94 1.50 16.09
C ILE A 560 -13.25 2.98 16.32
N LYS A 561 -13.66 3.37 17.53
CA LYS A 561 -13.91 4.77 17.89
C LYS A 561 -12.67 5.63 17.69
N HIS A 562 -11.50 5.17 18.14
CA HIS A 562 -10.25 5.91 18.01
C HIS A 562 -9.93 6.31 16.55
N VAL A 563 -10.31 5.50 15.57
CA VAL A 563 -10.02 5.78 14.14
C VAL A 563 -11.18 6.43 13.41
N THR A 564 -12.36 6.53 14.04
CA THR A 564 -13.58 7.12 13.43
C THR A 564 -14.01 8.42 14.07
N GLU A 565 -13.33 8.86 15.12
CA GLU A 565 -13.46 10.16 15.79
C GLU A 565 -12.27 11.08 15.47
#